data_3e6709122dde2ebb4e19c9b3faf43357
#
_entry.id   3e6709122dde2ebb4e19c9b3faf43357
#
_cell.length_a   1.000
_cell.length_b   1.000
_cell.length_c   1.000
_cell.angle_alpha   90.00
_cell.angle_beta   90.00
_cell.angle_gamma   90.00
#
_symmetry.space_group_name_H-M   'P 1'
#
loop_
_entity.id
_entity.type
_entity.pdbx_description
1 polymer ?
#
loop_
_entity_poly.entity_id
_entity_poly.type
_entity_poly.pdbx_seq_one_letter_code
_entity_poly.pdbx_strand_id
1 'polypeptide(L)'
;MSYQEVYKQWCTDPYFSEETRAELKSIEGNEKEIEDRFYKNLEFGTAGLRGVIGNGTNRMNIYTVRRASQGLANFIIKENGQSKGVAIAYDSRHMSPEFCDEAALCLNANGIKAYVFPSLRPTPELSFAVRHLGCIAGIVITASHNPSEYNGYKVYWEDGAQITAPKDSLIINEVNSITDFGTLKTMDKDEAIKAGLYNVVADEVDDAYIAELKKQVINPDVVKEMGDKLVAVYTPLHGTGNIPARRVLKEIGLNKVYVVPEQELPDGDFPTVGYPNPEDPKAFELALKLADEVNADVVLATDPDADRLGVYAKDSATGKYMSFTGNMSGMLIAEYILSEKKAKGILPKNGALIKTIVTTNLADVVAKEYNVKLIEVLTGFKYIGEQIKLFEQYHSYEYVFGFEESYGCLVGTHARDKDAIVAVMMLCEAAAYYKKHGLTLWDQMLRIYEKYGYFKETLVSITKKGKEGLAEIQGMLDKLRSNPPKEIGGYKVLETRDYNNNTVTKADGTVTETGLPKSNVLYFDLEDNAWCCARPSGTEPKIKFYMGVKGNSFDDADAKLEKLKNDMMAIVE
;
A
#
# COMPACT_ATOMS: atom_id res chain seq x y z
N MET A 1 31.12 -16.00 -6.46
CA MET A 1 31.82 -15.01 -7.30
C MET A 1 31.88 -13.70 -6.55
N SER A 2 33.01 -12.97 -6.65
CA SER A 2 33.10 -11.60 -6.15
C SER A 2 32.24 -10.67 -7.00
N TYR A 3 31.89 -9.49 -6.51
CA TYR A 3 31.12 -8.52 -7.27
C TYR A 3 31.84 -8.08 -8.54
N GLN A 4 33.20 -8.02 -8.52
CA GLN A 4 33.99 -7.72 -9.71
C GLN A 4 33.90 -8.82 -10.77
N GLU A 5 33.87 -10.09 -10.38
CA GLU A 5 33.72 -11.21 -11.33
C GLU A 5 32.34 -11.18 -11.99
N VAL A 6 31.28 -10.90 -11.21
CA VAL A 6 29.92 -10.76 -11.75
C VAL A 6 29.82 -9.57 -12.70
N TYR A 7 30.39 -8.41 -12.30
CA TYR A 7 30.46 -7.23 -13.19
C TYR A 7 31.17 -7.55 -14.52
N LYS A 8 32.34 -8.21 -14.48
CA LYS A 8 33.08 -8.60 -15.69
C LYS A 8 32.25 -9.55 -16.57
N GLN A 9 31.54 -10.50 -15.96
CA GLN A 9 30.64 -11.39 -16.69
C GLN A 9 29.58 -10.60 -17.44
N TRP A 10 28.90 -9.66 -16.76
CA TRP A 10 27.87 -8.83 -17.38
C TRP A 10 28.43 -7.93 -18.51
N CYS A 11 29.68 -7.49 -18.43
CA CYS A 11 30.33 -6.70 -19.47
C CYS A 11 30.70 -7.51 -20.73
N THR A 12 30.83 -8.84 -20.64
CA THR A 12 31.41 -9.67 -21.72
C THR A 12 30.47 -10.75 -22.25
N ASP A 13 29.52 -11.22 -21.45
CA ASP A 13 28.61 -12.30 -21.82
C ASP A 13 27.63 -11.81 -22.91
N PRO A 14 27.54 -12.47 -24.09
CA PRO A 14 26.63 -12.10 -25.15
C PRO A 14 25.14 -12.26 -24.82
N TYR A 15 24.78 -12.89 -23.69
CA TYR A 15 23.41 -12.92 -23.17
C TYR A 15 22.88 -11.51 -22.88
N PHE A 16 23.75 -10.62 -22.39
CA PHE A 16 23.39 -9.22 -22.14
C PHE A 16 23.49 -8.40 -23.42
N SER A 17 22.55 -7.48 -23.64
CA SER A 17 22.52 -6.65 -24.84
C SER A 17 23.79 -5.81 -25.01
N GLU A 18 24.04 -5.36 -26.24
CA GLU A 18 25.20 -4.49 -26.51
C GLU A 18 25.14 -3.19 -25.75
N GLU A 19 23.95 -2.61 -25.60
CA GLU A 19 23.70 -1.38 -24.84
C GLU A 19 24.02 -1.59 -23.34
N THR A 20 23.54 -2.70 -22.75
CA THR A 20 23.84 -3.07 -21.35
C THR A 20 25.34 -3.21 -21.13
N ARG A 21 26.02 -3.94 -22.03
CA ARG A 21 27.48 -4.14 -21.93
C ARG A 21 28.27 -2.84 -22.12
N ALA A 22 27.81 -1.96 -23.01
CA ALA A 22 28.43 -0.66 -23.24
C ALA A 22 28.24 0.29 -22.04
N GLU A 23 27.02 0.34 -21.48
CA GLU A 23 26.73 1.14 -20.27
C GLU A 23 27.58 0.67 -19.10
N LEU A 24 27.65 -0.64 -18.84
CA LEU A 24 28.45 -1.17 -17.75
C LEU A 24 29.97 -0.91 -17.94
N LYS A 25 30.47 -0.97 -19.18
CA LYS A 25 31.88 -0.59 -19.47
C LYS A 25 32.14 0.90 -19.22
N SER A 26 31.13 1.77 -19.35
CA SER A 26 31.30 3.22 -19.07
C SER A 26 31.57 3.55 -17.61
N ILE A 27 31.26 2.65 -16.69
CA ILE A 27 31.56 2.80 -15.26
C ILE A 27 32.84 2.07 -14.82
N GLU A 28 33.63 1.54 -15.78
CA GLU A 28 34.91 0.89 -15.48
C GLU A 28 35.84 1.82 -14.70
N GLY A 29 36.38 1.33 -13.59
CA GLY A 29 37.22 2.11 -12.68
C GLY A 29 36.45 2.88 -11.59
N ASN A 30 35.12 2.93 -11.65
CA ASN A 30 34.29 3.44 -10.55
C ASN A 30 33.91 2.30 -9.59
N GLU A 31 34.85 1.89 -8.75
CA GLU A 31 34.69 0.73 -7.85
C GLU A 31 33.45 0.84 -6.94
N LYS A 32 33.14 2.05 -6.47
CA LYS A 32 31.98 2.27 -5.60
C LYS A 32 30.67 1.99 -6.31
N GLU A 33 30.53 2.45 -7.56
CA GLU A 33 29.32 2.22 -8.36
C GLU A 33 29.21 0.76 -8.78
N ILE A 34 30.33 0.12 -9.14
CA ILE A 34 30.38 -1.31 -9.48
C ILE A 34 29.97 -2.15 -8.27
N GLU A 35 30.54 -1.86 -7.09
CA GLU A 35 30.16 -2.56 -5.85
C GLU A 35 28.67 -2.40 -5.57
N ASP A 36 28.13 -1.19 -5.60
CA ASP A 36 26.73 -0.91 -5.30
C ASP A 36 25.76 -1.66 -6.25
N ARG A 37 26.14 -1.82 -7.51
CA ARG A 37 25.33 -2.54 -8.49
C ARG A 37 25.45 -4.06 -8.44
N PHE A 38 26.53 -4.61 -7.87
CA PHE A 38 26.84 -6.05 -8.00
C PHE A 38 27.15 -6.76 -6.66
N TYR A 39 27.20 -6.05 -5.50
CA TYR A 39 27.55 -6.67 -4.22
C TYR A 39 26.57 -7.75 -3.75
N LYS A 40 25.34 -7.70 -4.25
CA LYS A 40 24.29 -8.70 -4.03
C LYS A 40 23.34 -8.77 -5.23
N ASN A 41 22.46 -9.76 -5.21
CA ASN A 41 21.27 -9.76 -6.08
C ASN A 41 20.18 -8.88 -5.47
N LEU A 42 19.38 -8.23 -6.32
CA LEU A 42 18.15 -7.58 -5.88
C LEU A 42 17.26 -8.62 -5.21
N GLU A 43 16.92 -8.39 -3.97
CA GLU A 43 16.18 -9.34 -3.15
C GLU A 43 14.71 -9.39 -3.59
N PHE A 44 14.24 -10.59 -3.89
CA PHE A 44 12.81 -10.84 -3.99
C PHE A 44 12.27 -10.97 -2.57
N GLY A 45 11.70 -9.89 -2.05
CA GLY A 45 11.11 -9.85 -0.71
C GLY A 45 9.72 -10.49 -0.66
N THR A 46 9.09 -10.45 0.50
CA THR A 46 7.76 -11.07 0.74
C THR A 46 6.62 -10.51 -0.12
N ALA A 47 6.86 -9.43 -0.85
CA ALA A 47 5.86 -8.82 -1.75
C ALA A 47 6.37 -8.65 -3.20
N GLY A 48 7.60 -9.04 -3.51
CA GLY A 48 8.22 -8.90 -4.82
C GLY A 48 9.57 -8.17 -4.79
N LEU A 49 9.96 -7.55 -5.92
CA LEU A 49 11.18 -6.76 -6.06
C LEU A 49 10.90 -5.26 -5.89
N ARG A 50 11.89 -4.51 -5.40
CA ARG A 50 11.93 -3.05 -5.47
C ARG A 50 13.39 -2.58 -5.49
N GLY A 51 13.74 -1.70 -6.41
CA GLY A 51 15.11 -1.18 -6.52
C GLY A 51 15.22 -0.02 -7.51
N VAL A 52 16.42 0.55 -7.54
CA VAL A 52 16.78 1.59 -8.52
C VAL A 52 16.87 0.97 -9.90
N ILE A 53 16.34 1.67 -10.92
CA ILE A 53 16.42 1.26 -12.33
C ILE A 53 17.88 1.37 -12.80
N GLY A 54 18.39 0.36 -13.50
CA GLY A 54 19.75 0.34 -14.05
C GLY A 54 20.29 -1.06 -14.27
N ASN A 55 21.46 -1.16 -14.90
CA ASN A 55 22.11 -2.44 -15.13
C ASN A 55 22.90 -2.91 -13.90
N GLY A 56 22.82 -4.21 -13.61
CA GLY A 56 23.44 -4.86 -12.46
C GLY A 56 22.51 -5.79 -11.71
N THR A 57 23.08 -6.68 -10.91
CA THR A 57 22.30 -7.68 -10.17
C THR A 57 21.46 -7.08 -9.03
N ASN A 58 21.88 -5.92 -8.48
CA ASN A 58 21.18 -5.17 -7.43
C ASN A 58 20.41 -3.97 -8.00
N ARG A 59 19.85 -4.11 -9.20
CA ARG A 59 19.08 -3.09 -9.91
C ARG A 59 17.82 -3.68 -10.52
N MET A 60 16.82 -2.83 -10.76
CA MET A 60 15.66 -3.16 -11.59
C MET A 60 16.03 -3.01 -13.06
N ASN A 61 15.99 -4.09 -13.80
CA ASN A 61 16.22 -4.17 -15.24
C ASN A 61 15.50 -5.39 -15.83
N ILE A 62 15.51 -5.50 -17.16
CA ILE A 62 14.84 -6.60 -17.87
C ILE A 62 15.32 -7.99 -17.43
N TYR A 63 16.59 -8.13 -17.06
CA TYR A 63 17.18 -9.41 -16.65
C TYR A 63 16.74 -9.83 -15.25
N THR A 64 16.67 -8.89 -14.31
CA THR A 64 16.17 -9.14 -12.94
C THR A 64 14.66 -9.39 -12.92
N VAL A 65 13.90 -8.69 -13.78
CA VAL A 65 12.46 -8.94 -14.01
C VAL A 65 12.24 -10.32 -14.64
N ARG A 66 13.01 -10.68 -15.67
CA ARG A 66 12.95 -12.01 -16.29
C ARG A 66 13.27 -13.12 -15.28
N ARG A 67 14.28 -12.92 -14.43
CA ARG A 67 14.63 -13.87 -13.38
C ARG A 67 13.48 -14.07 -12.37
N ALA A 68 12.85 -12.98 -11.92
CA ALA A 68 11.68 -13.04 -11.04
C ALA A 68 10.51 -13.77 -11.71
N SER A 69 10.24 -13.43 -12.98
CA SER A 69 9.16 -14.04 -13.76
C SER A 69 9.40 -15.52 -14.05
N GLN A 70 10.66 -15.93 -14.29
CA GLN A 70 11.00 -17.35 -14.44
C GLN A 70 10.79 -18.13 -13.13
N GLY A 71 11.19 -17.57 -11.99
CA GLY A 71 10.93 -18.17 -10.67
C GLY A 71 9.44 -18.32 -10.38
N LEU A 72 8.65 -17.28 -10.69
CA LEU A 72 7.20 -17.35 -10.59
C LEU A 72 6.61 -18.40 -11.54
N ALA A 73 7.09 -18.47 -12.80
CA ALA A 73 6.67 -19.48 -13.76
C ALA A 73 6.95 -20.91 -13.27
N ASN A 74 8.16 -21.15 -12.72
CA ASN A 74 8.52 -22.44 -12.14
C ASN A 74 7.56 -22.85 -11.02
N PHE A 75 7.21 -21.91 -10.15
CA PHE A 75 6.25 -22.17 -9.07
C PHE A 75 4.84 -22.45 -9.60
N ILE A 76 4.34 -21.64 -10.55
CA ILE A 76 3.03 -21.86 -11.21
C ILE A 76 2.95 -23.24 -11.86
N ILE A 77 4.04 -23.70 -12.49
CA ILE A 77 4.11 -25.03 -13.11
C ILE A 77 4.02 -26.12 -12.06
N LYS A 78 4.71 -25.98 -10.91
CA LYS A 78 4.63 -26.93 -9.79
C LYS A 78 3.23 -27.02 -9.19
N GLU A 79 2.51 -25.90 -9.17
CA GLU A 79 1.10 -25.81 -8.72
C GLU A 79 0.09 -26.27 -9.80
N ASN A 80 0.53 -26.70 -10.98
CA ASN A 80 -0.31 -27.05 -12.15
C ASN A 80 -1.26 -25.91 -12.59
N GLY A 81 -0.83 -24.65 -12.42
CA GLY A 81 -1.65 -23.45 -12.63
C GLY A 81 -1.53 -22.82 -14.03
N GLN A 82 -0.76 -23.40 -14.97
CA GLN A 82 -0.42 -22.77 -16.26
C GLN A 82 -1.64 -22.37 -17.08
N SER A 83 -2.72 -23.17 -17.05
CA SER A 83 -3.92 -22.95 -17.85
C SER A 83 -4.72 -21.72 -17.42
N LYS A 84 -4.58 -21.27 -16.15
CA LYS A 84 -5.29 -20.10 -15.61
C LYS A 84 -4.69 -18.78 -16.10
N GLY A 85 -3.38 -18.73 -16.36
CA GLY A 85 -2.68 -17.53 -16.80
C GLY A 85 -2.38 -16.53 -15.67
N VAL A 86 -1.75 -15.40 -16.05
CA VAL A 86 -1.31 -14.32 -15.14
C VAL A 86 -1.77 -12.98 -15.67
N ALA A 87 -2.41 -12.16 -14.85
CA ALA A 87 -2.75 -10.77 -15.17
C ALA A 87 -1.57 -9.84 -14.86
N ILE A 88 -1.30 -8.85 -15.72
CA ILE A 88 -0.16 -7.94 -15.55
C ILE A 88 -0.59 -6.50 -15.78
N ALA A 89 -0.37 -5.63 -14.79
CA ALA A 89 -0.57 -4.19 -14.86
C ALA A 89 0.72 -3.43 -14.51
N TYR A 90 0.74 -2.15 -14.83
CA TYR A 90 1.90 -1.30 -14.58
C TYR A 90 1.48 0.16 -14.35
N ASP A 91 2.36 0.93 -13.69
CA ASP A 91 2.19 2.36 -13.43
C ASP A 91 2.91 3.25 -14.46
N SER A 92 2.97 4.55 -14.19
CA SER A 92 3.56 5.55 -15.09
C SER A 92 5.09 5.62 -15.06
N ARG A 93 5.77 4.82 -14.26
CA ARG A 93 7.23 4.89 -14.07
C ARG A 93 7.99 4.51 -15.33
N HIS A 94 9.21 5.04 -15.43
CA HIS A 94 10.16 4.62 -16.46
C HIS A 94 10.32 3.10 -16.47
N MET A 95 10.44 2.53 -17.65
CA MET A 95 10.59 1.09 -17.90
C MET A 95 9.41 0.21 -17.46
N SER A 96 8.32 0.77 -16.96
CA SER A 96 7.15 -0.03 -16.53
C SER A 96 6.52 -0.82 -17.69
N PRO A 97 6.30 -0.26 -18.89
CA PRO A 97 5.82 -1.03 -20.05
C PRO A 97 6.78 -2.13 -20.49
N GLU A 98 8.09 -1.84 -20.53
CA GLU A 98 9.13 -2.78 -20.94
C GLU A 98 9.25 -3.94 -19.94
N PHE A 99 9.19 -3.66 -18.64
CA PHE A 99 9.20 -4.68 -17.59
C PHE A 99 7.93 -5.53 -17.63
N CYS A 100 6.79 -4.92 -17.95
CA CYS A 100 5.52 -5.62 -18.14
C CYS A 100 5.61 -6.62 -19.30
N ASP A 101 6.10 -6.17 -20.46
CA ASP A 101 6.32 -7.02 -21.63
C ASP A 101 7.31 -8.14 -21.33
N GLU A 102 8.43 -7.83 -20.69
CA GLU A 102 9.45 -8.83 -20.33
C GLU A 102 8.90 -9.92 -19.40
N ALA A 103 8.09 -9.52 -18.40
CA ALA A 103 7.43 -10.47 -17.51
C ALA A 103 6.45 -11.37 -18.29
N ALA A 104 5.63 -10.78 -19.16
CA ALA A 104 4.68 -11.51 -19.99
C ALA A 104 5.37 -12.52 -20.92
N LEU A 105 6.41 -12.09 -21.64
CA LEU A 105 7.12 -12.93 -22.60
C LEU A 105 7.92 -14.05 -21.94
N CYS A 106 8.42 -13.83 -20.72
CA CYS A 106 9.01 -14.89 -19.91
C CYS A 106 7.97 -15.95 -19.51
N LEU A 107 6.78 -15.52 -19.04
CA LEU A 107 5.68 -16.43 -18.73
C LEU A 107 5.22 -17.22 -19.97
N ASN A 108 5.06 -16.51 -21.12
CA ASN A 108 4.66 -17.13 -22.39
C ASN A 108 5.64 -18.20 -22.86
N ALA A 109 6.95 -17.94 -22.74
CA ALA A 109 7.99 -18.93 -23.08
C ALA A 109 7.98 -20.17 -22.18
N ASN A 110 7.28 -20.12 -21.05
CA ASN A 110 7.00 -21.23 -20.15
C ASN A 110 5.59 -21.83 -20.34
N GLY A 111 4.88 -21.45 -21.41
CA GLY A 111 3.54 -21.95 -21.74
C GLY A 111 2.42 -21.39 -20.87
N ILE A 112 2.67 -20.29 -20.16
CA ILE A 112 1.70 -19.63 -19.30
C ILE A 112 1.12 -18.42 -20.03
N LYS A 113 -0.22 -18.30 -20.09
CA LYS A 113 -0.89 -17.13 -20.69
C LYS A 113 -0.63 -15.89 -19.85
N ALA A 114 -0.37 -14.76 -20.51
CA ALA A 114 -0.37 -13.44 -19.91
C ALA A 114 -1.58 -12.63 -20.39
N TYR A 115 -2.24 -11.94 -19.44
CA TYR A 115 -3.31 -10.98 -19.68
C TYR A 115 -2.77 -9.59 -19.33
N VAL A 116 -2.46 -8.80 -20.34
CA VAL A 116 -1.73 -7.53 -20.22
C VAL A 116 -2.66 -6.36 -20.52
N PHE A 117 -2.67 -5.34 -19.67
CA PHE A 117 -3.38 -4.11 -19.95
C PHE A 117 -2.64 -3.28 -21.02
N PRO A 118 -3.39 -2.62 -21.95
CA PRO A 118 -2.77 -1.87 -23.05
C PRO A 118 -2.11 -0.56 -22.62
N SER A 119 -2.44 -0.08 -21.40
CA SER A 119 -1.86 1.10 -20.77
C SER A 119 -1.87 0.93 -19.25
N LEU A 120 -1.29 1.90 -18.53
CA LEU A 120 -1.21 1.87 -17.07
C LEU A 120 -2.58 1.63 -16.41
N ARG A 121 -2.61 0.81 -15.34
CA ARG A 121 -3.79 0.53 -14.52
C ARG A 121 -3.41 0.51 -13.04
N PRO A 122 -4.37 0.89 -12.15
CA PRO A 122 -4.18 0.85 -10.70
C PRO A 122 -3.85 -0.54 -10.16
N THR A 123 -3.07 -0.57 -9.08
CA THR A 123 -2.83 -1.79 -8.30
C THR A 123 -4.12 -2.50 -7.88
N PRO A 124 -5.17 -1.83 -7.34
CA PRO A 124 -6.43 -2.49 -7.00
C PRO A 124 -7.17 -3.07 -8.21
N GLU A 125 -7.06 -2.47 -9.37
CA GLU A 125 -7.69 -3.00 -10.58
C GLU A 125 -7.01 -4.29 -11.04
N LEU A 126 -5.68 -4.43 -10.88
CA LEU A 126 -5.03 -5.72 -11.07
C LEU A 126 -5.53 -6.76 -10.06
N SER A 127 -5.60 -6.42 -8.77
CA SER A 127 -6.15 -7.32 -7.74
C SER A 127 -7.54 -7.84 -8.13
N PHE A 128 -8.39 -6.96 -8.65
CA PHE A 128 -9.69 -7.29 -9.20
C PHE A 128 -9.58 -8.19 -10.44
N ALA A 129 -8.72 -7.84 -11.41
CA ALA A 129 -8.55 -8.56 -12.66
C ALA A 129 -8.11 -10.01 -12.46
N VAL A 130 -7.21 -10.29 -11.51
CA VAL A 130 -6.78 -11.65 -11.15
C VAL A 130 -7.99 -12.54 -10.85
N ARG A 131 -8.92 -12.03 -10.05
CA ARG A 131 -10.14 -12.76 -9.65
C ARG A 131 -11.17 -12.80 -10.77
N HIS A 132 -11.39 -11.69 -11.46
CA HIS A 132 -12.37 -11.57 -12.53
C HIS A 132 -12.05 -12.48 -13.73
N LEU A 133 -10.78 -12.55 -14.12
CA LEU A 133 -10.29 -13.40 -15.21
C LEU A 133 -10.00 -14.84 -14.78
N GLY A 134 -10.06 -15.15 -13.47
CA GLY A 134 -9.71 -16.46 -12.94
C GLY A 134 -8.23 -16.82 -13.08
N CYS A 135 -7.34 -15.83 -13.03
CA CYS A 135 -5.89 -16.02 -13.13
C CYS A 135 -5.33 -16.74 -11.90
N ILE A 136 -4.23 -17.49 -12.06
CA ILE A 136 -3.51 -18.12 -10.94
C ILE A 136 -2.69 -17.09 -10.17
N ALA A 137 -2.22 -16.03 -10.84
CA ALA A 137 -1.41 -14.99 -10.24
C ALA A 137 -1.61 -13.65 -10.94
N GLY A 138 -1.12 -12.59 -10.33
CA GLY A 138 -1.02 -11.25 -10.91
C GLY A 138 0.33 -10.61 -10.66
N ILE A 139 0.70 -9.68 -11.52
CA ILE A 139 1.92 -8.89 -11.41
C ILE A 139 1.57 -7.41 -11.56
N VAL A 140 2.09 -6.55 -10.67
CA VAL A 140 2.08 -5.10 -10.88
C VAL A 140 3.51 -4.60 -10.95
N ILE A 141 3.82 -3.91 -12.04
CA ILE A 141 5.11 -3.23 -12.20
C ILE A 141 4.96 -1.81 -11.65
N THR A 142 5.47 -1.59 -10.45
CA THR A 142 5.36 -0.32 -9.72
C THR A 142 6.32 -0.26 -8.54
N ALA A 143 6.77 0.93 -8.19
CA ALA A 143 7.41 1.21 -6.90
C ALA A 143 6.54 2.11 -6.01
N SER A 144 5.20 2.15 -6.25
CA SER A 144 4.24 2.98 -5.51
C SER A 144 4.69 4.46 -5.49
N HIS A 145 4.84 5.05 -4.33
CA HIS A 145 5.24 6.45 -4.14
C HIS A 145 6.75 6.70 -4.05
N ASN A 146 7.60 5.72 -4.33
CA ASN A 146 9.07 5.94 -4.30
C ASN A 146 9.50 6.98 -5.35
N PRO A 147 10.70 7.61 -5.22
CA PRO A 147 11.25 8.51 -6.23
C PRO A 147 11.33 7.92 -7.63
N SER A 148 11.49 8.77 -8.65
CA SER A 148 11.39 8.41 -10.08
C SER A 148 12.41 7.36 -10.53
N GLU A 149 13.60 7.32 -9.91
CA GLU A 149 14.66 6.37 -10.21
C GLU A 149 14.35 4.92 -9.77
N TYR A 150 13.26 4.70 -9.02
CA TYR A 150 12.86 3.37 -8.57
C TYR A 150 11.78 2.74 -9.45
N ASN A 151 11.83 1.41 -9.57
CA ASN A 151 10.71 0.60 -10.03
C ASN A 151 10.62 -0.68 -9.18
N GLY A 152 9.59 -1.48 -9.41
CA GLY A 152 9.35 -2.71 -8.64
C GLY A 152 8.48 -3.71 -9.40
N TYR A 153 8.30 -4.87 -8.79
CA TYR A 153 7.57 -6.01 -9.31
C TYR A 153 6.83 -6.67 -8.15
N LYS A 154 5.53 -6.37 -7.99
CA LYS A 154 4.68 -6.95 -6.94
C LYS A 154 4.00 -8.22 -7.46
N VAL A 155 3.87 -9.25 -6.63
CA VAL A 155 3.20 -10.52 -6.97
C VAL A 155 1.94 -10.72 -6.16
N TYR A 156 0.88 -11.10 -6.84
CA TYR A 156 -0.45 -11.44 -6.33
C TYR A 156 -0.79 -12.89 -6.64
N TRP A 157 -1.64 -13.53 -5.84
CA TRP A 157 -2.08 -14.89 -6.09
C TRP A 157 -3.53 -14.93 -6.57
N GLU A 158 -4.07 -16.13 -6.80
CA GLU A 158 -5.41 -16.35 -7.39
C GLU A 158 -6.58 -15.72 -6.62
N ASP A 159 -6.38 -15.40 -5.34
CA ASP A 159 -7.35 -14.69 -4.51
C ASP A 159 -7.32 -13.16 -4.71
N GLY A 160 -6.38 -12.64 -5.51
CA GLY A 160 -6.18 -11.22 -5.76
C GLY A 160 -5.41 -10.49 -4.66
N ALA A 161 -4.95 -11.18 -3.60
CA ALA A 161 -4.10 -10.59 -2.57
C ALA A 161 -2.61 -10.72 -2.92
N GLN A 162 -1.78 -9.82 -2.39
CA GLN A 162 -0.34 -10.02 -2.41
C GLN A 162 0.01 -11.32 -1.69
N ILE A 163 1.03 -12.02 -2.21
CA ILE A 163 1.47 -13.30 -1.67
C ILE A 163 1.83 -13.21 -0.18
N THR A 164 1.37 -14.21 0.60
CA THR A 164 1.70 -14.40 2.01
C THR A 164 2.38 -15.75 2.22
N ALA A 165 2.91 -16.01 3.43
CA ALA A 165 3.47 -17.30 3.77
C ALA A 165 2.43 -18.43 3.65
N PRO A 166 2.82 -19.62 3.18
CA PRO A 166 4.18 -20.02 2.79
C PRO A 166 4.54 -19.73 1.33
N LYS A 167 3.62 -19.23 0.51
CA LYS A 167 3.80 -19.04 -0.95
C LYS A 167 4.92 -18.05 -1.28
N ASP A 168 5.03 -16.96 -0.51
CA ASP A 168 6.10 -15.98 -0.66
C ASP A 168 7.48 -16.65 -0.60
N SER A 169 7.72 -17.46 0.44
CA SER A 169 8.98 -18.15 0.62
C SER A 169 9.25 -19.21 -0.46
N LEU A 170 8.21 -19.89 -0.94
CA LEU A 170 8.33 -20.87 -2.01
C LEU A 170 8.70 -20.20 -3.34
N ILE A 171 8.08 -19.09 -3.69
CA ILE A 171 8.42 -18.31 -4.90
C ILE A 171 9.83 -17.73 -4.78
N ILE A 172 10.19 -17.15 -3.61
CA ILE A 172 11.54 -16.65 -3.35
C ILE A 172 12.59 -17.74 -3.59
N ASN A 173 12.34 -18.97 -3.13
CA ASN A 173 13.25 -20.09 -3.33
C ASN A 173 13.41 -20.43 -4.82
N GLU A 174 12.33 -20.42 -5.61
CA GLU A 174 12.42 -20.64 -7.05
C GLU A 174 13.27 -19.54 -7.73
N VAL A 175 13.04 -18.28 -7.41
CA VAL A 175 13.83 -17.14 -7.94
C VAL A 175 15.30 -17.28 -7.55
N ASN A 176 15.59 -17.61 -6.30
CA ASN A 176 16.96 -17.72 -5.80
C ASN A 176 17.70 -18.97 -6.32
N SER A 177 16.99 -20.01 -6.71
CA SER A 177 17.59 -21.20 -7.33
C SER A 177 18.19 -20.94 -8.73
N ILE A 178 17.75 -19.83 -9.38
CA ILE A 178 18.24 -19.45 -10.69
C ILE A 178 19.55 -18.66 -10.51
N THR A 179 20.67 -19.30 -10.82
CA THR A 179 22.02 -18.72 -10.70
C THR A 179 22.64 -18.37 -12.05
N ASP A 180 22.10 -18.93 -13.17
CA ASP A 180 22.57 -18.70 -14.53
C ASP A 180 21.48 -17.98 -15.33
N PHE A 181 21.74 -16.74 -15.72
CA PHE A 181 20.85 -15.94 -16.54
C PHE A 181 20.62 -16.55 -17.95
N GLY A 182 21.57 -17.30 -18.48
CA GLY A 182 21.43 -17.98 -19.77
C GLY A 182 20.34 -19.06 -19.80
N THR A 183 19.83 -19.49 -18.64
CA THR A 183 18.72 -20.44 -18.51
C THR A 183 17.34 -19.79 -18.51
N LEU A 184 17.28 -18.46 -18.43
CA LEU A 184 16.03 -17.72 -18.44
C LEU A 184 15.38 -17.76 -19.81
N LYS A 185 14.07 -18.04 -19.82
CA LYS A 185 13.31 -18.13 -21.06
C LYS A 185 12.64 -16.80 -21.38
N THR A 186 12.58 -16.49 -22.65
CA THR A 186 11.75 -15.43 -23.22
C THR A 186 11.37 -15.82 -24.64
N MET A 187 10.40 -15.17 -25.25
CA MET A 187 10.01 -15.39 -26.63
C MET A 187 9.68 -14.07 -27.32
N ASP A 188 9.58 -14.13 -28.62
CA ASP A 188 9.15 -12.99 -29.43
C ASP A 188 7.69 -12.64 -29.16
N LYS A 189 7.36 -11.34 -29.10
CA LYS A 189 6.01 -10.85 -28.78
C LYS A 189 4.98 -11.24 -29.85
N ASP A 190 5.34 -11.13 -31.12
CA ASP A 190 4.44 -11.49 -32.24
C ASP A 190 4.16 -12.98 -32.26
N GLU A 191 5.18 -13.82 -31.95
CA GLU A 191 5.01 -15.25 -31.79
C GLU A 191 4.10 -15.59 -30.61
N ALA A 192 4.25 -14.90 -29.45
CA ALA A 192 3.41 -15.07 -28.28
C ALA A 192 1.95 -14.71 -28.57
N ILE A 193 1.70 -13.61 -29.29
CA ILE A 193 0.36 -13.18 -29.72
C ILE A 193 -0.24 -14.24 -30.68
N LYS A 194 0.50 -14.69 -31.68
CA LYS A 194 0.04 -15.73 -32.62
C LYS A 194 -0.28 -17.05 -31.93
N ALA A 195 0.47 -17.39 -30.90
CA ALA A 195 0.23 -18.59 -30.08
C ALA A 195 -0.94 -18.43 -29.09
N GLY A 196 -1.54 -17.25 -28.96
CA GLY A 196 -2.61 -16.95 -27.99
C GLY A 196 -2.14 -16.97 -26.55
N LEU A 197 -0.85 -16.74 -26.31
CA LEU A 197 -0.24 -16.69 -24.99
C LEU A 197 -0.18 -15.25 -24.46
N TYR A 198 0.05 -14.26 -25.31
CA TYR A 198 0.02 -12.85 -24.96
C TYR A 198 -1.35 -12.27 -25.34
N ASN A 199 -2.15 -11.90 -24.34
CA ASN A 199 -3.52 -11.41 -24.53
C ASN A 199 -3.62 -9.99 -23.97
N VAL A 200 -4.11 -9.06 -24.78
CA VAL A 200 -4.43 -7.69 -24.33
C VAL A 200 -5.86 -7.67 -23.81
N VAL A 201 -6.03 -7.19 -22.58
CA VAL A 201 -7.33 -7.02 -21.94
C VAL A 201 -7.47 -5.58 -21.48
N ALA A 202 -8.65 -5.00 -21.61
CA ALA A 202 -8.89 -3.62 -21.19
C ALA A 202 -10.35 -3.39 -20.80
N ASP A 203 -11.20 -3.04 -21.77
CA ASP A 203 -12.52 -2.44 -21.54
C ASP A 203 -13.45 -3.33 -20.70
N GLU A 204 -13.42 -4.65 -20.90
CA GLU A 204 -14.27 -5.57 -20.12
C GLU A 204 -13.88 -5.65 -18.65
N VAL A 205 -12.59 -5.48 -18.33
CA VAL A 205 -12.11 -5.47 -16.94
C VAL A 205 -12.36 -4.11 -16.31
N ASP A 206 -12.04 -3.03 -17.02
CA ASP A 206 -12.27 -1.65 -16.58
C ASP A 206 -13.77 -1.42 -16.27
N ASP A 207 -14.66 -1.87 -17.16
CA ASP A 207 -16.10 -1.74 -17.00
C ASP A 207 -16.63 -2.55 -15.80
N ALA A 208 -16.16 -3.78 -15.64
CA ALA A 208 -16.53 -4.64 -14.54
C ALA A 208 -16.00 -4.08 -13.19
N TYR A 209 -14.77 -3.57 -13.17
CA TYR A 209 -14.19 -2.94 -11.97
C TYR A 209 -15.01 -1.72 -11.54
N ILE A 210 -15.28 -0.78 -12.43
CA ILE A 210 -16.10 0.41 -12.13
C ILE A 210 -17.51 0.02 -11.67
N ALA A 211 -18.10 -1.02 -12.26
CA ALA A 211 -19.41 -1.52 -11.84
C ALA A 211 -19.39 -2.04 -10.39
N GLU A 212 -18.31 -2.72 -9.96
CA GLU A 212 -18.15 -3.17 -8.57
C GLU A 212 -17.97 -2.01 -7.60
N LEU A 213 -17.21 -0.97 -7.99
CA LEU A 213 -17.05 0.22 -7.16
C LEU A 213 -18.41 0.91 -6.91
N LYS A 214 -19.21 1.09 -7.96
CA LYS A 214 -20.52 1.73 -7.86
C LYS A 214 -21.49 1.02 -6.92
N LYS A 215 -21.35 -0.31 -6.72
CA LYS A 215 -22.16 -1.05 -5.74
C LYS A 215 -21.88 -0.64 -4.30
N GLN A 216 -20.73 0.01 -4.03
CA GLN A 216 -20.37 0.45 -2.69
C GLN A 216 -21.05 1.77 -2.29
N VAL A 217 -21.67 2.49 -3.22
CA VAL A 217 -22.42 3.74 -2.94
C VAL A 217 -23.58 3.46 -2.00
N ILE A 218 -23.63 4.16 -0.87
CA ILE A 218 -24.64 3.97 0.19
C ILE A 218 -25.83 4.91 0.00
N ASN A 219 -25.57 6.16 -0.42
CA ASN A 219 -26.57 7.23 -0.55
C ASN A 219 -26.64 7.79 -1.98
N PRO A 220 -27.05 7.00 -2.99
CA PRO A 220 -27.04 7.42 -4.41
C PRO A 220 -27.93 8.64 -4.68
N ASP A 221 -29.06 8.79 -3.98
CA ASP A 221 -29.94 9.94 -4.14
C ASP A 221 -29.28 11.24 -3.64
N VAL A 222 -28.52 11.16 -2.56
CA VAL A 222 -27.75 12.31 -2.02
C VAL A 222 -26.65 12.72 -2.99
N VAL A 223 -25.90 11.75 -3.51
CA VAL A 223 -24.85 12.00 -4.50
C VAL A 223 -25.43 12.68 -5.73
N LYS A 224 -26.54 12.19 -6.26
CA LYS A 224 -27.22 12.79 -7.42
C LYS A 224 -27.73 14.20 -7.14
N GLU A 225 -28.32 14.45 -5.98
CA GLU A 225 -28.81 15.79 -5.58
C GLU A 225 -27.67 16.80 -5.43
N MET A 226 -26.52 16.34 -4.95
CA MET A 226 -25.35 17.17 -4.67
C MET A 226 -24.34 17.23 -5.84
N GLY A 227 -24.62 16.54 -6.95
CA GLY A 227 -23.69 16.37 -8.06
C GLY A 227 -23.15 17.66 -8.68
N ASP A 228 -23.97 18.71 -8.74
CA ASP A 228 -23.57 20.04 -9.22
C ASP A 228 -23.22 21.03 -8.09
N LYS A 229 -23.29 20.59 -6.83
CA LYS A 229 -23.04 21.43 -5.65
C LYS A 229 -21.74 21.09 -4.95
N LEU A 230 -21.34 19.81 -4.92
CA LEU A 230 -20.05 19.41 -4.39
C LEU A 230 -18.95 19.72 -5.40
N VAL A 231 -17.91 20.42 -4.94
CA VAL A 231 -16.73 20.77 -5.73
C VAL A 231 -15.54 19.99 -5.19
N ALA A 232 -14.96 19.12 -6.01
CA ALA A 232 -13.77 18.35 -5.67
C ALA A 232 -12.60 18.74 -6.57
N VAL A 233 -11.40 18.83 -5.99
CA VAL A 233 -10.14 18.88 -6.73
C VAL A 233 -9.45 17.54 -6.56
N TYR A 234 -8.93 17.01 -7.66
CA TYR A 234 -8.24 15.72 -7.68
C TYR A 234 -6.89 15.84 -8.40
N THR A 235 -5.88 15.17 -7.87
CA THR A 235 -4.61 14.94 -8.56
C THR A 235 -4.23 13.47 -8.55
N PRO A 236 -3.94 12.87 -9.71
CA PRO A 236 -3.39 11.53 -9.81
C PRO A 236 -1.88 11.47 -9.56
N LEU A 237 -1.22 12.58 -9.27
CA LEU A 237 0.24 12.70 -9.15
C LEU A 237 0.98 12.00 -10.32
N HIS A 238 0.56 12.27 -11.55
CA HIS A 238 1.07 11.67 -12.79
C HIS A 238 0.86 10.14 -12.90
N GLY A 239 -0.03 9.56 -12.09
CA GLY A 239 -0.20 8.12 -11.95
C GLY A 239 -1.45 7.55 -12.63
N THR A 240 -1.75 6.31 -12.23
CA THR A 240 -2.80 5.45 -12.82
C THR A 240 -4.22 5.87 -12.44
N GLY A 241 -4.38 6.66 -11.38
CA GLY A 241 -5.71 7.00 -10.83
C GLY A 241 -6.55 7.94 -11.70
N ASN A 242 -5.95 8.68 -12.65
CA ASN A 242 -6.63 9.73 -13.41
C ASN A 242 -7.95 9.25 -14.06
N ILE A 243 -7.87 8.24 -14.91
CA ILE A 243 -9.03 7.77 -15.67
C ILE A 243 -10.08 7.12 -14.76
N PRO A 244 -9.76 6.12 -13.93
CA PRO A 244 -10.78 5.41 -13.14
C PRO A 244 -11.42 6.29 -12.06
N ALA A 245 -10.68 7.19 -11.39
CA ALA A 245 -11.26 8.09 -10.39
C ALA A 245 -12.27 9.06 -11.03
N ARG A 246 -11.90 9.71 -12.14
CA ARG A 246 -12.80 10.61 -12.86
C ARG A 246 -14.02 9.88 -13.39
N ARG A 247 -13.82 8.67 -13.92
CA ARG A 247 -14.89 7.84 -14.46
C ARG A 247 -15.91 7.47 -13.38
N VAL A 248 -15.45 6.91 -12.26
CA VAL A 248 -16.37 6.50 -11.20
C VAL A 248 -17.13 7.68 -10.61
N LEU A 249 -16.46 8.81 -10.35
CA LEU A 249 -17.10 10.03 -9.83
C LEU A 249 -18.17 10.56 -10.78
N LYS A 250 -17.89 10.61 -12.08
CA LYS A 250 -18.87 11.01 -13.10
C LYS A 250 -20.05 10.05 -13.16
N GLU A 251 -19.79 8.72 -13.14
CA GLU A 251 -20.83 7.71 -13.26
C GLU A 251 -21.74 7.62 -12.04
N ILE A 252 -21.28 8.03 -10.84
CA ILE A 252 -22.16 8.17 -9.67
C ILE A 252 -22.91 9.51 -9.63
N GLY A 253 -22.58 10.46 -10.51
CA GLY A 253 -23.30 11.72 -10.69
C GLY A 253 -22.62 12.96 -10.12
N LEU A 254 -21.34 12.93 -9.80
CA LEU A 254 -20.53 14.09 -9.37
C LEU A 254 -19.92 14.79 -10.59
N ASN A 255 -20.36 16.02 -10.87
CA ASN A 255 -20.05 16.71 -12.12
C ASN A 255 -18.94 17.77 -11.98
N LYS A 256 -18.68 18.28 -10.76
CA LYS A 256 -17.69 19.33 -10.50
C LYS A 256 -16.39 18.76 -9.91
N VAL A 257 -15.70 17.95 -10.69
CA VAL A 257 -14.39 17.39 -10.37
C VAL A 257 -13.34 18.08 -11.23
N TYR A 258 -12.47 18.86 -10.61
CA TYR A 258 -11.38 19.58 -11.25
C TYR A 258 -10.08 18.82 -11.05
N VAL A 259 -9.39 18.50 -12.15
CA VAL A 259 -8.10 17.79 -12.09
C VAL A 259 -6.99 18.83 -12.23
N VAL A 260 -5.91 18.65 -11.45
CA VAL A 260 -4.70 19.50 -11.55
C VAL A 260 -4.05 19.28 -12.92
N PRO A 261 -4.08 20.29 -13.84
CA PRO A 261 -3.65 20.06 -15.23
C PRO A 261 -2.19 19.64 -15.36
N GLU A 262 -1.31 20.16 -14.51
CA GLU A 262 0.12 19.88 -14.54
C GLU A 262 0.46 18.48 -14.06
N GLN A 263 -0.48 17.81 -13.38
CA GLN A 263 -0.30 16.46 -12.78
C GLN A 263 -1.22 15.41 -13.40
N GLU A 264 -2.05 15.80 -14.37
CA GLU A 264 -3.08 14.94 -14.98
C GLU A 264 -2.48 13.81 -15.81
N LEU A 265 -1.48 14.14 -16.65
CA LEU A 265 -0.89 13.16 -17.57
C LEU A 265 0.18 12.30 -16.89
N PRO A 266 0.28 11.02 -17.28
CA PRO A 266 1.34 10.15 -16.79
C PRO A 266 2.73 10.69 -17.13
N ASP A 267 3.62 10.71 -16.12
CA ASP A 267 5.02 11.12 -16.28
C ASP A 267 5.89 10.41 -15.25
N GLY A 268 6.85 9.61 -15.72
CA GLY A 268 7.74 8.82 -14.87
C GLY A 268 8.78 9.64 -14.11
N ASP A 269 9.02 10.89 -14.50
CA ASP A 269 9.92 11.81 -13.80
C ASP A 269 9.25 12.52 -12.62
N PHE A 270 7.91 12.50 -12.53
CA PHE A 270 7.13 13.20 -11.50
C PHE A 270 7.56 14.67 -11.33
N PRO A 271 7.62 15.48 -12.40
CA PRO A 271 8.35 16.75 -12.44
C PRO A 271 7.80 17.80 -11.48
N THR A 272 6.54 17.68 -11.07
CA THR A 272 5.87 18.66 -10.20
C THR A 272 6.03 18.37 -8.72
N VAL A 273 6.46 17.16 -8.35
CA VAL A 273 6.46 16.72 -6.94
C VAL A 273 7.77 16.08 -6.48
N GLY A 274 8.63 15.60 -7.37
CA GLY A 274 9.88 14.89 -7.04
C GLY A 274 9.71 13.61 -6.21
N TYR A 275 8.72 13.58 -5.31
CA TYR A 275 8.32 12.45 -4.47
C TYR A 275 6.78 12.34 -4.46
N PRO A 276 6.20 11.44 -5.29
CA PRO A 276 4.76 11.38 -5.52
C PRO A 276 4.01 10.63 -4.39
N ASN A 277 4.20 11.10 -3.16
CA ASN A 277 3.60 10.52 -1.96
C ASN A 277 2.47 11.43 -1.42
N PRO A 278 1.22 10.98 -1.40
CA PRO A 278 0.10 11.75 -0.85
C PRO A 278 0.16 11.97 0.67
N GLU A 279 1.14 11.40 1.36
CA GLU A 279 1.46 11.73 2.76
C GLU A 279 2.26 13.03 2.87
N ASP A 280 2.96 13.46 1.80
CA ASP A 280 3.76 14.68 1.79
C ASP A 280 2.88 15.90 1.44
N PRO A 281 2.80 16.93 2.30
CA PRO A 281 2.08 18.16 2.01
C PRO A 281 2.50 18.83 0.70
N LYS A 282 3.75 18.68 0.28
CA LYS A 282 4.27 19.25 -0.98
C LYS A 282 3.55 18.68 -2.21
N ALA A 283 3.07 17.43 -2.13
CA ALA A 283 2.32 16.83 -3.22
C ALA A 283 0.98 17.55 -3.50
N PHE A 284 0.48 18.34 -2.54
CA PHE A 284 -0.78 19.06 -2.63
C PHE A 284 -0.65 20.54 -3.02
N GLU A 285 0.54 21.10 -3.18
CA GLU A 285 0.71 22.54 -3.43
C GLU A 285 -0.11 23.03 -4.64
N LEU A 286 -0.04 22.35 -5.78
CA LEU A 286 -0.82 22.71 -6.98
C LEU A 286 -2.32 22.44 -6.79
N ALA A 287 -2.67 21.34 -6.14
CA ALA A 287 -4.05 20.98 -5.89
C ALA A 287 -4.74 21.96 -4.93
N LEU A 288 -4.06 22.43 -3.89
CA LEU A 288 -4.58 23.43 -2.96
C LEU A 288 -4.74 24.79 -3.62
N LYS A 289 -3.81 25.19 -4.51
CA LYS A 289 -3.94 26.41 -5.31
C LYS A 289 -5.18 26.34 -6.19
N LEU A 290 -5.37 25.25 -6.93
CA LEU A 290 -6.58 25.06 -7.74
C LEU A 290 -7.85 25.02 -6.87
N ALA A 291 -7.77 24.41 -5.68
CA ALA A 291 -8.89 24.35 -4.73
C ALA A 291 -9.35 25.74 -4.27
N ASP A 292 -8.42 26.65 -4.01
CA ASP A 292 -8.75 28.04 -3.69
C ASP A 292 -9.43 28.75 -4.87
N GLU A 293 -8.95 28.53 -6.11
CA GLU A 293 -9.51 29.15 -7.33
C GLU A 293 -10.95 28.70 -7.60
N VAL A 294 -11.25 27.40 -7.40
CA VAL A 294 -12.58 26.84 -7.66
C VAL A 294 -13.46 26.74 -6.42
N ASN A 295 -12.96 27.19 -5.26
CA ASN A 295 -13.62 27.09 -3.97
C ASN A 295 -14.05 25.64 -3.63
N ALA A 296 -13.10 24.71 -3.70
CA ALA A 296 -13.36 23.28 -3.50
C ALA A 296 -13.80 22.94 -2.06
N ASP A 297 -14.62 21.91 -1.92
CA ASP A 297 -15.01 21.33 -0.63
C ASP A 297 -13.98 20.31 -0.14
N VAL A 298 -13.39 19.55 -1.08
CA VAL A 298 -12.44 18.48 -0.82
C VAL A 298 -11.34 18.46 -1.87
N VAL A 299 -10.11 18.12 -1.44
CA VAL A 299 -8.93 17.98 -2.29
C VAL A 299 -8.35 16.59 -2.07
N LEU A 300 -8.13 15.85 -3.15
CA LEU A 300 -7.77 14.44 -3.15
C LEU A 300 -6.53 14.20 -4.00
N ALA A 301 -5.61 13.36 -3.51
CA ALA A 301 -4.42 12.94 -4.25
C ALA A 301 -4.20 11.44 -4.11
N THR A 302 -3.99 10.76 -5.24
CA THR A 302 -3.58 9.34 -5.24
C THR A 302 -2.10 9.21 -5.61
N ASP A 303 -1.42 8.21 -5.06
CA ASP A 303 -0.07 7.86 -5.48
C ASP A 303 -0.06 7.21 -6.88
N PRO A 304 1.13 7.02 -7.50
CA PRO A 304 1.21 6.57 -8.91
C PRO A 304 0.51 5.26 -9.23
N ASP A 305 0.44 4.30 -8.34
CA ASP A 305 -0.28 3.03 -8.53
C ASP A 305 -1.68 3.03 -7.88
N ALA A 306 -2.13 4.19 -7.39
CA ALA A 306 -3.47 4.49 -6.88
C ALA A 306 -3.96 3.50 -5.81
N ASP A 307 -3.06 3.10 -4.90
CA ASP A 307 -3.40 2.29 -3.73
C ASP A 307 -3.50 3.13 -2.44
N ARG A 308 -3.09 4.42 -2.46
CA ARG A 308 -3.15 5.37 -1.33
C ARG A 308 -3.88 6.64 -1.72
N LEU A 309 -4.56 7.23 -0.72
CA LEU A 309 -5.33 8.46 -0.88
C LEU A 309 -5.01 9.47 0.20
N GLY A 310 -4.44 10.62 -0.18
CA GLY A 310 -4.31 11.80 0.66
C GLY A 310 -5.52 12.73 0.51
N VAL A 311 -5.86 13.43 1.57
CA VAL A 311 -7.11 14.21 1.68
C VAL A 311 -6.86 15.54 2.37
N TYR A 312 -7.42 16.61 1.81
CA TYR A 312 -7.66 17.88 2.48
C TYR A 312 -9.14 18.26 2.37
N ALA A 313 -9.68 18.83 3.41
CA ALA A 313 -11.03 19.37 3.38
C ALA A 313 -11.10 20.74 4.07
N LYS A 314 -12.08 21.53 3.67
CA LYS A 314 -12.27 22.87 4.20
C LYS A 314 -12.79 22.81 5.64
N ASP A 315 -12.17 23.57 6.53
CA ASP A 315 -12.72 23.91 7.85
C ASP A 315 -13.75 25.01 7.69
N SER A 316 -14.99 24.76 8.08
CA SER A 316 -16.08 25.73 7.92
C SER A 316 -15.89 26.99 8.76
N ALA A 317 -15.18 26.88 9.92
CA ALA A 317 -14.96 27.98 10.84
C ALA A 317 -13.88 28.97 10.34
N THR A 318 -12.83 28.47 9.70
CA THR A 318 -11.67 29.28 9.27
C THR A 318 -11.58 29.48 7.77
N GLY A 319 -12.27 28.66 6.98
CA GLY A 319 -12.17 28.59 5.52
C GLY A 319 -10.86 27.98 5.00
N LYS A 320 -9.97 27.51 5.88
CA LYS A 320 -8.68 26.88 5.49
C LYS A 320 -8.85 25.40 5.15
N TYR A 321 -7.98 24.91 4.28
CA TYR A 321 -7.89 23.48 3.99
C TYR A 321 -7.06 22.78 5.06
N MET A 322 -7.66 21.76 5.68
CA MET A 322 -7.06 20.97 6.74
C MET A 322 -6.66 19.59 6.19
N SER A 323 -5.44 19.17 6.48
CA SER A 323 -4.90 17.86 6.10
C SER A 323 -5.47 16.75 6.97
N PHE A 324 -5.79 15.61 6.36
CA PHE A 324 -6.14 14.38 7.06
C PHE A 324 -4.96 13.41 7.05
N THR A 325 -4.66 12.83 8.20
CA THR A 325 -3.77 11.65 8.25
C THR A 325 -4.51 10.42 7.70
N GLY A 326 -3.77 9.35 7.39
CA GLY A 326 -4.39 8.09 6.97
C GLY A 326 -5.35 7.51 8.02
N ASN A 327 -5.03 7.69 9.31
CA ASN A 327 -5.93 7.33 10.40
C ASN A 327 -7.22 8.16 10.40
N MET A 328 -7.12 9.47 10.18
CA MET A 328 -8.29 10.36 10.13
C MET A 328 -9.20 10.05 8.95
N SER A 329 -8.65 9.92 7.74
CA SER A 329 -9.44 9.61 6.54
C SER A 329 -10.07 8.21 6.63
N GLY A 330 -9.30 7.21 7.11
CA GLY A 330 -9.81 5.86 7.34
C GLY A 330 -10.96 5.83 8.35
N MET A 331 -10.82 6.54 9.48
CA MET A 331 -11.87 6.60 10.50
C MET A 331 -13.11 7.38 10.06
N LEU A 332 -12.92 8.44 9.26
CA LEU A 332 -14.04 9.18 8.67
C LEU A 332 -14.86 8.29 7.72
N ILE A 333 -14.19 7.52 6.85
CA ILE A 333 -14.85 6.55 5.96
C ILE A 333 -15.54 5.46 6.79
N ALA A 334 -14.86 4.89 7.78
CA ALA A 334 -15.41 3.84 8.63
C ALA A 334 -16.68 4.30 9.36
N GLU A 335 -16.64 5.48 9.99
CA GLU A 335 -17.79 6.04 10.72
C GLU A 335 -18.95 6.34 9.77
N TYR A 336 -18.67 6.91 8.59
CA TYR A 336 -19.69 7.16 7.57
C TYR A 336 -20.37 5.85 7.12
N ILE A 337 -19.59 4.82 6.78
CA ILE A 337 -20.13 3.52 6.35
C ILE A 337 -20.97 2.88 7.46
N LEU A 338 -20.46 2.87 8.68
CA LEU A 338 -21.12 2.21 9.80
C LEU A 338 -22.42 2.93 10.20
N SER A 339 -22.38 4.27 10.29
CA SER A 339 -23.55 5.08 10.64
C SER A 339 -24.67 4.98 9.59
N GLU A 340 -24.33 5.13 8.32
CA GLU A 340 -25.33 5.11 7.25
C GLU A 340 -25.89 3.72 7.00
N LYS A 341 -25.06 2.67 7.04
CA LYS A 341 -25.56 1.29 6.95
C LYS A 341 -26.45 0.93 8.15
N LYS A 342 -26.10 1.39 9.37
CA LYS A 342 -26.94 1.20 10.56
C LYS A 342 -28.27 1.93 10.43
N ALA A 343 -28.26 3.19 10.01
CA ALA A 343 -29.46 4.00 9.81
C ALA A 343 -30.42 3.39 8.78
N LYS A 344 -29.88 2.75 7.73
CA LYS A 344 -30.64 2.05 6.70
C LYS A 344 -31.03 0.61 7.08
N GLY A 345 -30.58 0.09 8.22
CA GLY A 345 -30.82 -1.28 8.66
C GLY A 345 -30.13 -2.36 7.81
N ILE A 346 -29.04 -2.00 7.09
CA ILE A 346 -28.26 -2.88 6.23
C ILE A 346 -26.83 -3.15 6.76
N LEU A 347 -26.52 -2.71 7.99
CA LEU A 347 -25.27 -3.06 8.64
C LEU A 347 -25.31 -4.57 9.00
N PRO A 348 -24.34 -5.39 8.53
CA PRO A 348 -24.33 -6.80 8.83
C PRO A 348 -24.24 -7.07 10.34
N LYS A 349 -25.01 -8.04 10.85
CA LYS A 349 -24.98 -8.42 12.28
C LYS A 349 -23.63 -9.01 12.71
N ASN A 350 -22.93 -9.67 11.79
CA ASN A 350 -21.58 -10.22 11.96
C ASN A 350 -20.54 -9.39 11.21
N GLY A 351 -20.77 -8.08 11.04
CA GLY A 351 -19.85 -7.18 10.35
C GLY A 351 -18.49 -7.11 11.03
N ALA A 352 -17.42 -7.01 10.23
CA ALA A 352 -16.06 -6.85 10.70
C ALA A 352 -15.39 -5.61 10.11
N LEU A 353 -14.70 -4.87 11.00
CA LEU A 353 -13.75 -3.81 10.70
C LEU A 353 -12.35 -4.37 10.91
N ILE A 354 -11.42 -4.10 9.99
CA ILE A 354 -10.04 -4.61 10.08
C ILE A 354 -9.05 -3.44 10.08
N LYS A 355 -8.10 -3.47 11.03
CA LYS A 355 -6.99 -2.51 11.11
C LYS A 355 -5.66 -3.23 11.29
N THR A 356 -4.54 -2.54 11.05
CA THR A 356 -3.24 -3.06 11.47
C THR A 356 -2.96 -2.73 12.94
N ILE A 357 -2.01 -3.46 13.54
CA ILE A 357 -1.57 -3.24 14.93
C ILE A 357 -1.00 -1.84 15.19
N VAL A 358 -0.66 -1.07 14.16
CA VAL A 358 -0.12 0.30 14.27
C VAL A 358 -1.11 1.37 13.77
N THR A 359 -2.33 0.95 13.46
CA THR A 359 -3.44 1.85 13.09
C THR A 359 -4.17 2.32 14.35
N THR A 360 -4.80 3.48 14.29
CA THR A 360 -5.42 4.17 15.44
C THR A 360 -6.35 3.31 16.30
N ASN A 361 -6.26 3.46 17.62
CA ASN A 361 -7.20 2.85 18.58
C ASN A 361 -8.57 3.56 18.62
N LEU A 362 -8.79 4.64 17.87
CA LEU A 362 -10.12 5.18 17.62
C LEU A 362 -11.05 4.14 16.98
N ALA A 363 -10.48 3.23 16.16
CA ALA A 363 -11.22 2.13 15.54
C ALA A 363 -11.85 1.18 16.57
N ASP A 364 -11.20 0.95 17.73
CA ASP A 364 -11.71 0.08 18.80
C ASP A 364 -13.00 0.66 19.39
N VAL A 365 -13.00 1.97 19.64
CA VAL A 365 -14.14 2.67 20.22
C VAL A 365 -15.31 2.73 19.26
N VAL A 366 -15.02 3.02 17.97
CA VAL A 366 -16.04 3.09 16.92
C VAL A 366 -16.63 1.71 16.64
N ALA A 367 -15.81 0.66 16.49
CA ALA A 367 -16.30 -0.70 16.28
C ALA A 367 -17.24 -1.16 17.42
N LYS A 368 -16.89 -0.84 18.66
CA LYS A 368 -17.72 -1.13 19.83
C LYS A 368 -19.08 -0.40 19.79
N GLU A 369 -19.09 0.87 19.42
CA GLU A 369 -20.33 1.68 19.31
C GLU A 369 -21.31 1.11 18.30
N TYR A 370 -20.81 0.58 17.18
CA TYR A 370 -21.63 -0.01 16.13
C TYR A 370 -21.84 -1.52 16.30
N ASN A 371 -21.28 -2.13 17.35
CA ASN A 371 -21.34 -3.57 17.62
C ASN A 371 -20.84 -4.40 16.42
N VAL A 372 -19.75 -3.96 15.79
CA VAL A 372 -19.03 -4.71 14.75
C VAL A 372 -17.76 -5.31 15.33
N LYS A 373 -17.33 -6.44 14.78
CA LYS A 373 -16.10 -7.09 15.22
C LYS A 373 -14.90 -6.28 14.73
N LEU A 374 -14.00 -5.86 15.63
CA LEU A 374 -12.69 -5.36 15.26
C LEU A 374 -11.70 -6.51 15.19
N ILE A 375 -10.93 -6.56 14.11
CA ILE A 375 -9.84 -7.51 13.90
C ILE A 375 -8.56 -6.75 13.65
N GLU A 376 -7.54 -7.04 14.45
CA GLU A 376 -6.19 -6.54 14.26
C GLU A 376 -5.36 -7.54 13.46
N VAL A 377 -4.54 -7.02 12.53
CA VAL A 377 -3.59 -7.80 11.73
C VAL A 377 -2.21 -7.15 11.78
N LEU A 378 -1.16 -7.87 11.39
CA LEU A 378 0.17 -7.29 11.21
C LEU A 378 0.15 -6.20 10.13
N THR A 379 1.16 -5.32 10.15
CA THR A 379 1.34 -4.25 9.15
C THR A 379 1.51 -4.84 7.75
N GLY A 380 0.73 -4.34 6.82
CA GLY A 380 0.68 -4.74 5.42
C GLY A 380 -0.70 -5.22 5.00
N PHE A 381 -1.26 -4.57 3.98
CA PHE A 381 -2.64 -4.79 3.54
C PHE A 381 -2.93 -6.23 3.10
N LYS A 382 -1.88 -6.99 2.72
CA LYS A 382 -1.97 -8.42 2.41
C LYS A 382 -2.64 -9.25 3.53
N TYR A 383 -2.45 -8.86 4.79
CA TYR A 383 -3.10 -9.51 5.93
C TYR A 383 -4.58 -9.13 6.05
N ILE A 384 -4.96 -7.91 5.64
CA ILE A 384 -6.38 -7.54 5.51
C ILE A 384 -7.03 -8.34 4.38
N GLY A 385 -6.36 -8.42 3.21
CA GLY A 385 -6.81 -9.26 2.09
C GLY A 385 -6.96 -10.74 2.48
N GLU A 386 -6.05 -11.28 3.26
CA GLU A 386 -6.10 -12.64 3.79
C GLU A 386 -7.33 -12.84 4.70
N GLN A 387 -7.64 -11.89 5.59
CA GLN A 387 -8.85 -11.97 6.42
C GLN A 387 -10.12 -11.99 5.60
N ILE A 388 -10.22 -11.18 4.54
CA ILE A 388 -11.38 -11.20 3.63
C ILE A 388 -11.54 -12.59 3.01
N LYS A 389 -10.46 -13.22 2.55
CA LYS A 389 -10.47 -14.60 2.03
C LYS A 389 -10.95 -15.60 3.08
N LEU A 390 -10.44 -15.50 4.32
CA LEU A 390 -10.85 -16.39 5.42
C LEU A 390 -12.34 -16.21 5.75
N PHE A 391 -12.87 -14.99 5.70
CA PHE A 391 -14.30 -14.75 5.90
C PHE A 391 -15.16 -15.41 4.82
N GLU A 392 -14.74 -15.32 3.56
CA GLU A 392 -15.42 -16.00 2.45
C GLU A 392 -15.35 -17.53 2.60
N GLN A 393 -14.20 -18.06 2.99
CA GLN A 393 -13.97 -19.50 3.15
C GLN A 393 -14.76 -20.11 4.32
N TYR A 394 -14.78 -19.43 5.46
CA TYR A 394 -15.36 -19.95 6.71
C TYR A 394 -16.73 -19.36 7.05
N HIS A 395 -17.22 -18.40 6.28
CA HIS A 395 -18.49 -17.68 6.53
C HIS A 395 -18.59 -17.12 7.95
N SER A 396 -17.44 -16.66 8.50
CA SER A 396 -17.34 -16.23 9.90
C SER A 396 -17.84 -14.82 10.12
N TYR A 397 -17.42 -13.88 9.26
CA TYR A 397 -17.78 -12.47 9.32
C TYR A 397 -18.09 -11.92 7.94
N GLU A 398 -18.80 -10.79 7.88
CA GLU A 398 -18.95 -9.99 6.69
C GLU A 398 -18.00 -8.78 6.76
N TYR A 399 -17.13 -8.65 5.77
CA TYR A 399 -16.20 -7.53 5.68
C TYR A 399 -16.97 -6.22 5.45
N VAL A 400 -16.75 -5.22 6.29
CA VAL A 400 -17.36 -3.89 6.18
C VAL A 400 -16.35 -2.88 5.65
N PHE A 401 -15.16 -2.82 6.27
CA PHE A 401 -14.09 -1.90 5.93
C PHE A 401 -12.76 -2.33 6.53
N GLY A 402 -11.66 -2.01 5.85
CA GLY A 402 -10.31 -2.22 6.38
C GLY A 402 -9.36 -1.11 5.94
N PHE A 403 -8.42 -0.74 6.80
CA PHE A 403 -7.52 0.39 6.54
C PHE A 403 -6.20 0.28 7.29
N GLU A 404 -5.22 1.02 6.77
CA GLU A 404 -3.89 1.21 7.35
C GLU A 404 -3.64 2.69 7.63
N GLU A 405 -2.80 2.99 8.61
CA GLU A 405 -2.33 4.34 8.94
C GLU A 405 -1.60 5.02 7.76
N SER A 406 -1.07 4.22 6.85
CA SER A 406 -0.30 4.66 5.68
C SER A 406 -1.18 5.02 4.47
N TYR A 407 -2.35 5.64 4.72
CA TYR A 407 -3.24 6.22 3.69
C TYR A 407 -3.91 5.21 2.77
N GLY A 408 -3.91 3.93 3.10
CA GLY A 408 -4.53 2.87 2.33
C GLY A 408 -5.78 2.30 2.99
N CYS A 409 -6.84 2.07 2.21
CA CYS A 409 -8.05 1.40 2.68
C CYS A 409 -8.74 0.63 1.55
N LEU A 410 -9.72 -0.18 1.92
CA LEU A 410 -10.60 -0.90 0.99
C LEU A 410 -12.04 -0.88 1.48
N VAL A 411 -12.96 -0.48 0.61
CA VAL A 411 -14.41 -0.58 0.78
C VAL A 411 -14.93 -1.66 -0.16
N GLY A 412 -15.68 -2.63 0.36
CA GLY A 412 -16.11 -3.78 -0.43
C GLY A 412 -15.05 -4.88 -0.56
N THR A 413 -15.38 -5.91 -1.33
CA THR A 413 -14.55 -7.12 -1.46
C THR A 413 -14.14 -7.43 -2.90
N HIS A 414 -14.26 -6.46 -3.81
CA HIS A 414 -13.91 -6.60 -5.21
C HIS A 414 -12.41 -6.80 -5.43
N ALA A 415 -11.57 -6.14 -4.63
CA ALA A 415 -10.14 -6.28 -4.56
C ALA A 415 -9.67 -6.92 -3.24
N ARG A 416 -8.38 -7.19 -3.11
CA ARG A 416 -7.71 -7.72 -1.91
C ARG A 416 -6.47 -6.90 -1.53
N ASP A 417 -6.35 -5.73 -2.11
CA ASP A 417 -5.37 -4.70 -1.75
C ASP A 417 -6.08 -3.36 -1.56
N LYS A 418 -5.36 -2.37 -1.06
CA LYS A 418 -5.82 -1.00 -0.90
C LYS A 418 -6.35 -0.47 -2.24
N ASP A 419 -7.45 0.24 -2.19
CA ASP A 419 -8.08 0.82 -3.37
C ASP A 419 -8.37 2.31 -3.14
N ALA A 420 -7.49 3.16 -3.70
CA ALA A 420 -7.67 4.60 -3.61
C ALA A 420 -8.83 5.09 -4.48
N ILE A 421 -9.23 4.35 -5.53
CA ILE A 421 -10.33 4.76 -6.41
C ILE A 421 -11.68 4.63 -5.68
N VAL A 422 -11.90 3.50 -4.99
CA VAL A 422 -13.10 3.36 -4.16
C VAL A 422 -13.08 4.32 -2.96
N ALA A 423 -11.89 4.62 -2.42
CA ALA A 423 -11.74 5.59 -1.33
C ALA A 423 -12.08 7.02 -1.79
N VAL A 424 -11.61 7.44 -2.97
CA VAL A 424 -11.99 8.73 -3.63
C VAL A 424 -13.51 8.81 -3.77
N MET A 425 -14.13 7.76 -4.31
CA MET A 425 -15.57 7.70 -4.49
C MET A 425 -16.31 7.83 -3.15
N MET A 426 -15.92 7.05 -2.15
CA MET A 426 -16.58 7.02 -0.84
C MET A 426 -16.41 8.35 -0.07
N LEU A 427 -15.24 8.99 -0.15
CA LEU A 427 -15.02 10.30 0.48
C LEU A 427 -15.81 11.41 -0.21
N CYS A 428 -15.93 11.37 -1.53
CA CYS A 428 -16.79 12.31 -2.27
C CYS A 428 -18.27 12.10 -1.94
N GLU A 429 -18.73 10.86 -1.79
CA GLU A 429 -20.09 10.56 -1.31
C GLU A 429 -20.30 11.11 0.11
N ALA A 430 -19.39 10.83 1.03
CA ALA A 430 -19.44 11.35 2.41
C ALA A 430 -19.43 12.90 2.43
N ALA A 431 -18.59 13.54 1.60
CA ALA A 431 -18.56 14.99 1.47
C ALA A 431 -19.89 15.55 0.95
N ALA A 432 -20.51 14.90 -0.03
CA ALA A 432 -21.82 15.27 -0.54
C ALA A 432 -22.90 15.12 0.56
N TYR A 433 -22.87 14.03 1.29
CA TYR A 433 -23.77 13.77 2.41
C TYR A 433 -23.65 14.83 3.49
N TYR A 434 -22.44 15.09 4.00
CA TYR A 434 -22.23 16.07 5.06
C TYR A 434 -22.50 17.49 4.59
N LYS A 435 -22.13 17.86 3.36
CA LYS A 435 -22.47 19.18 2.77
C LYS A 435 -23.96 19.40 2.70
N LYS A 436 -24.77 18.40 2.33
CA LYS A 436 -26.23 18.50 2.37
C LYS A 436 -26.75 18.80 3.77
N HIS A 437 -26.04 18.37 4.82
CA HIS A 437 -26.38 18.61 6.23
C HIS A 437 -25.65 19.84 6.81
N GLY A 438 -25.03 20.70 5.98
CA GLY A 438 -24.39 21.94 6.39
C GLY A 438 -23.02 21.75 7.06
N LEU A 439 -22.34 20.62 6.79
CA LEU A 439 -21.03 20.28 7.37
C LEU A 439 -19.99 20.04 6.26
N THR A 440 -18.73 20.25 6.60
CA THR A 440 -17.60 19.77 5.81
C THR A 440 -17.11 18.42 6.34
N LEU A 441 -16.20 17.75 5.61
CA LEU A 441 -15.53 16.55 6.13
C LEU A 441 -14.72 16.85 7.37
N TRP A 442 -14.11 18.05 7.46
CA TRP A 442 -13.37 18.48 8.65
C TRP A 442 -14.29 18.66 9.85
N ASP A 443 -15.43 19.33 9.68
CA ASP A 443 -16.41 19.49 10.74
C ASP A 443 -16.89 18.14 11.27
N GLN A 444 -17.10 17.17 10.38
CA GLN A 444 -17.48 15.82 10.79
C GLN A 444 -16.34 15.11 11.55
N MET A 445 -15.08 15.29 11.14
CA MET A 445 -13.94 14.73 11.87
C MET A 445 -13.84 15.30 13.29
N LEU A 446 -14.10 16.60 13.46
CA LEU A 446 -14.17 17.22 14.79
C LEU A 446 -15.28 16.59 15.66
N ARG A 447 -16.46 16.34 15.08
CA ARG A 447 -17.56 15.65 15.79
C ARG A 447 -17.21 14.21 16.19
N ILE A 448 -16.44 13.49 15.35
CA ILE A 448 -15.93 12.17 15.68
C ILE A 448 -15.02 12.26 16.92
N TYR A 449 -14.10 13.23 16.94
CA TYR A 449 -13.22 13.45 18.10
C TYR A 449 -13.98 13.89 19.34
N GLU A 450 -14.95 14.79 19.24
CA GLU A 450 -15.80 15.20 20.35
C GLU A 450 -16.58 14.02 20.94
N LYS A 451 -17.08 13.12 20.08
CA LYS A 451 -17.87 11.95 20.52
C LYS A 451 -17.00 10.87 21.16
N TYR A 452 -15.84 10.56 20.59
CA TYR A 452 -15.06 9.36 20.95
C TYR A 452 -13.77 9.66 21.71
N GLY A 453 -13.30 10.91 21.69
CA GLY A 453 -12.03 11.38 22.22
C GLY A 453 -11.04 11.74 21.13
N TYR A 454 -10.04 12.54 21.49
CA TYR A 454 -9.03 13.07 20.58
C TYR A 454 -7.86 12.10 20.46
N PHE A 455 -7.98 11.11 19.58
CA PHE A 455 -6.90 10.18 19.27
C PHE A 455 -5.87 10.84 18.35
N LYS A 456 -4.61 10.69 18.69
CA LYS A 456 -3.50 11.25 17.92
C LYS A 456 -2.33 10.29 17.89
N GLU A 457 -1.74 10.13 16.72
CA GLU A 457 -0.63 9.21 16.48
C GLU A 457 0.56 9.95 15.89
N THR A 458 1.74 9.37 16.08
CA THR A 458 3.00 9.82 15.44
C THR A 458 3.88 8.66 15.04
N LEU A 459 4.76 8.92 14.10
CA LEU A 459 5.77 7.99 13.61
C LEU A 459 7.15 8.64 13.68
N VAL A 460 8.09 7.99 14.36
CA VAL A 460 9.51 8.34 14.33
C VAL A 460 10.27 7.27 13.57
N SER A 461 11.04 7.67 12.56
CA SER A 461 11.90 6.78 11.80
C SER A 461 13.36 7.08 12.08
N ILE A 462 14.11 6.07 12.53
CA ILE A 462 15.55 6.16 12.73
C ILE A 462 16.22 5.34 11.63
N THR A 463 17.06 6.02 10.82
CA THR A 463 17.85 5.36 9.78
C THR A 463 19.31 5.38 10.19
N LYS A 464 19.96 4.24 10.14
CA LYS A 464 21.39 4.05 10.39
C LYS A 464 22.08 3.72 9.05
N LYS A 465 23.41 3.64 9.02
CA LYS A 465 24.14 3.34 7.78
C LYS A 465 24.90 2.02 7.86
N GLY A 466 24.85 1.27 6.78
CA GLY A 466 25.67 0.08 6.58
C GLY A 466 25.36 -1.07 7.54
N LYS A 467 26.29 -2.03 7.60
CA LYS A 467 26.17 -3.25 8.43
C LYS A 467 26.16 -2.95 9.93
N GLU A 468 26.92 -1.94 10.36
CA GLU A 468 26.93 -1.49 11.76
C GLU A 468 25.58 -0.93 12.17
N GLY A 469 24.93 -0.16 11.29
CA GLY A 469 23.59 0.35 11.53
C GLY A 469 22.52 -0.73 11.69
N LEU A 470 22.61 -1.83 10.96
CA LEU A 470 21.71 -2.99 11.16
C LEU A 470 21.92 -3.62 12.54
N ALA A 471 23.17 -3.76 12.98
CA ALA A 471 23.48 -4.31 14.30
C ALA A 471 23.00 -3.39 15.44
N GLU A 472 23.12 -2.07 15.29
CA GLU A 472 22.59 -1.09 16.25
C GLU A 472 21.07 -1.20 16.37
N ILE A 473 20.35 -1.27 15.24
CA ILE A 473 18.88 -1.43 15.23
C ILE A 473 18.47 -2.73 15.92
N GLN A 474 19.16 -3.84 15.63
CA GLN A 474 18.89 -5.11 16.30
C GLN A 474 19.14 -5.00 17.81
N GLY A 475 20.25 -4.33 18.21
CA GLY A 475 20.58 -4.08 19.60
C GLY A 475 19.52 -3.26 20.35
N MET A 476 18.88 -2.27 19.71
CA MET A 476 17.75 -1.52 20.28
C MET A 476 16.57 -2.44 20.62
N LEU A 477 16.19 -3.33 19.69
CA LEU A 477 15.10 -4.28 19.90
C LEU A 477 15.44 -5.32 20.96
N ASP A 478 16.67 -5.83 20.98
CA ASP A 478 17.12 -6.82 21.96
C ASP A 478 17.16 -6.22 23.36
N LYS A 479 17.53 -4.93 23.50
CA LYS A 479 17.46 -4.18 24.76
C LYS A 479 16.00 -4.08 25.25
N LEU A 480 15.05 -3.71 24.37
CA LEU A 480 13.63 -3.62 24.70
C LEU A 480 13.02 -4.99 25.06
N ARG A 481 13.49 -6.10 24.44
CA ARG A 481 13.03 -7.46 24.74
C ARG A 481 13.56 -7.98 26.07
N SER A 482 14.86 -7.77 26.33
CA SER A 482 15.52 -8.26 27.54
C SER A 482 15.14 -7.49 28.79
N ASN A 483 14.82 -6.20 28.63
CA ASN A 483 14.42 -5.32 29.72
C ASN A 483 13.23 -4.45 29.30
N PRO A 484 12.02 -5.03 29.15
CA PRO A 484 10.86 -4.27 28.73
C PRO A 484 10.51 -3.17 29.74
N PRO A 485 10.24 -1.93 29.28
CA PRO A 485 9.88 -0.83 30.16
C PRO A 485 8.57 -1.13 30.90
N LYS A 486 8.47 -0.71 32.16
CA LYS A 486 7.24 -0.81 32.97
C LYS A 486 6.34 0.42 32.82
N GLU A 487 6.92 1.51 32.35
CA GLU A 487 6.27 2.80 32.13
C GLU A 487 6.91 3.49 30.93
N ILE A 488 6.12 4.16 30.10
CA ILE A 488 6.57 4.98 28.97
C ILE A 488 5.71 6.26 28.95
N GLY A 489 6.33 7.43 28.94
CA GLY A 489 5.63 8.72 28.89
C GLY A 489 4.73 8.99 30.10
N GLY A 490 4.94 8.32 31.24
CA GLY A 490 4.10 8.40 32.42
C GLY A 490 2.88 7.48 32.40
N TYR A 491 2.77 6.59 31.38
CA TYR A 491 1.75 5.55 31.31
C TYR A 491 2.36 4.20 31.70
N LYS A 492 1.69 3.44 32.57
CA LYS A 492 2.11 2.07 32.87
C LYS A 492 1.89 1.18 31.66
N VAL A 493 2.82 0.24 31.46
CA VAL A 493 2.67 -0.83 30.46
C VAL A 493 1.70 -1.87 31.01
N LEU A 494 0.58 -2.06 30.32
CA LEU A 494 -0.45 -3.05 30.65
C LEU A 494 -0.10 -4.43 30.09
N GLU A 495 0.38 -4.45 28.83
CA GLU A 495 0.89 -5.67 28.20
C GLU A 495 1.98 -5.36 27.17
N THR A 496 2.90 -6.31 27.02
CA THR A 496 3.94 -6.30 25.99
C THR A 496 3.67 -7.45 25.02
N ARG A 497 3.51 -7.13 23.73
CA ARG A 497 3.33 -8.13 22.66
C ARG A 497 4.64 -8.25 21.88
N ASP A 498 5.29 -9.40 21.98
CA ASP A 498 6.47 -9.75 21.17
C ASP A 498 6.06 -10.73 20.06
N TYR A 499 5.84 -10.19 18.87
CA TYR A 499 5.42 -10.99 17.72
C TYR A 499 6.53 -11.90 17.18
N ASN A 500 7.81 -11.64 17.52
CA ASN A 500 8.92 -12.52 17.15
C ASN A 500 8.91 -13.81 17.96
N ASN A 501 8.54 -13.72 19.22
CA ASN A 501 8.46 -14.85 20.16
C ASN A 501 7.04 -15.40 20.30
N ASN A 502 6.04 -14.81 19.63
CA ASN A 502 4.63 -15.14 19.72
C ASN A 502 4.09 -15.07 21.16
N THR A 503 4.49 -14.04 21.92
CA THR A 503 4.10 -13.88 23.32
C THR A 503 3.40 -12.56 23.58
N VAL A 504 2.37 -12.58 24.44
CA VAL A 504 1.75 -11.44 25.10
C VAL A 504 1.99 -11.57 26.59
N THR A 505 2.78 -10.67 27.17
CA THR A 505 3.08 -10.65 28.61
C THR A 505 2.32 -9.50 29.25
N LYS A 506 1.40 -9.80 30.17
CA LYS A 506 0.65 -8.81 30.93
C LYS A 506 1.43 -8.28 32.13
N ALA A 507 1.02 -7.14 32.67
CA ALA A 507 1.63 -6.53 33.84
C ALA A 507 1.64 -7.45 35.09
N ASP A 508 0.69 -8.37 35.22
CA ASP A 508 0.61 -9.35 36.31
C ASP A 508 1.52 -10.59 36.08
N GLY A 509 2.24 -10.64 34.96
CA GLY A 509 3.14 -11.75 34.59
C GLY A 509 2.46 -12.87 33.80
N THR A 510 1.16 -12.79 33.52
CA THR A 510 0.45 -13.75 32.68
C THR A 510 0.99 -13.71 31.25
N VAL A 511 1.31 -14.88 30.68
CA VAL A 511 1.81 -15.01 29.30
C VAL A 511 0.82 -15.80 28.46
N THR A 512 0.47 -15.25 27.29
CA THR A 512 -0.39 -15.90 26.28
C THR A 512 0.25 -15.75 24.89
N GLU A 513 -0.34 -16.35 23.86
CA GLU A 513 0.11 -16.17 22.48
C GLU A 513 -0.51 -14.94 21.83
N THR A 514 0.20 -14.32 20.87
CA THR A 514 -0.31 -13.15 20.10
C THR A 514 -1.45 -13.52 19.16
N GLY A 515 -1.53 -14.76 18.70
CA GLY A 515 -2.50 -15.21 17.70
C GLY A 515 -2.24 -14.69 16.27
N LEU A 516 -1.13 -14.00 16.04
CA LEU A 516 -0.72 -13.46 14.73
C LEU A 516 0.59 -14.14 14.25
N PRO A 517 0.88 -14.07 12.95
CA PRO A 517 2.12 -14.62 12.41
C PRO A 517 3.37 -14.00 13.06
N LYS A 518 4.49 -14.75 13.06
CA LYS A 518 5.76 -14.22 13.57
C LYS A 518 6.23 -13.02 12.77
N SER A 519 6.63 -11.98 13.49
CA SER A 519 7.19 -10.75 12.91
C SER A 519 8.14 -10.09 13.92
N ASN A 520 9.21 -9.48 13.43
CA ASN A 520 10.16 -8.77 14.32
C ASN A 520 9.58 -7.43 14.78
N VAL A 521 8.55 -7.49 15.60
CA VAL A 521 7.80 -6.34 16.12
C VAL A 521 7.60 -6.46 17.61
N LEU A 522 7.76 -5.36 18.33
CA LEU A 522 7.39 -5.20 19.73
C LEU A 522 6.29 -4.15 19.84
N TYR A 523 5.24 -4.46 20.61
CA TYR A 523 4.14 -3.56 20.89
C TYR A 523 3.92 -3.46 22.40
N PHE A 524 3.73 -2.26 22.89
CA PHE A 524 3.44 -1.94 24.29
C PHE A 524 2.05 -1.31 24.37
N ASP A 525 1.12 -2.01 24.99
CA ASP A 525 -0.19 -1.48 25.33
C ASP A 525 -0.10 -0.75 26.67
N LEU A 526 -0.54 0.48 26.70
CA LEU A 526 -0.35 1.39 27.83
C LEU A 526 -1.69 1.80 28.44
N GLU A 527 -1.67 2.38 29.64
CA GLU A 527 -2.85 2.99 30.27
C GLU A 527 -3.47 4.06 29.34
N ASP A 528 -4.76 4.36 29.52
CA ASP A 528 -5.52 5.42 28.84
C ASP A 528 -5.56 5.34 27.31
N ASN A 529 -5.54 4.13 26.75
CA ASN A 529 -5.48 3.86 25.31
C ASN A 529 -4.20 4.40 24.62
N ALA A 530 -3.14 4.70 25.38
CA ALA A 530 -1.84 4.98 24.82
C ALA A 530 -1.14 3.69 24.39
N TRP A 531 -0.24 3.79 23.42
CA TRP A 531 0.50 2.64 22.91
C TRP A 531 1.79 3.04 22.22
N CYS A 532 2.76 2.12 22.16
CA CYS A 532 3.99 2.24 21.39
C CYS A 532 4.27 0.94 20.62
N CYS A 533 4.82 1.06 19.42
CA CYS A 533 5.23 -0.09 18.62
C CYS A 533 6.60 0.16 17.99
N ALA A 534 7.54 -0.77 18.15
CA ALA A 534 8.86 -0.75 17.53
C ALA A 534 8.93 -1.80 16.42
N ARG A 535 9.21 -1.37 15.18
CA ARG A 535 9.25 -2.22 13.99
C ARG A 535 10.46 -1.88 13.11
N PRO A 536 11.44 -2.77 12.98
CA PRO A 536 12.53 -2.58 12.03
C PRO A 536 12.06 -2.82 10.60
N SER A 537 12.74 -2.21 9.64
CA SER A 537 12.61 -2.56 8.23
C SER A 537 13.22 -3.94 7.98
N GLY A 538 12.59 -4.74 7.12
CA GLY A 538 13.15 -6.04 6.71
C GLY A 538 14.29 -5.92 5.69
N THR A 539 14.42 -4.78 5.01
CA THR A 539 15.32 -4.60 3.86
C THR A 539 16.33 -3.46 4.02
N GLU A 540 16.08 -2.53 4.92
CA GLU A 540 16.89 -1.32 5.13
C GLU A 540 17.35 -1.21 6.59
N PRO A 541 18.49 -0.58 6.88
CA PRO A 541 18.93 -0.29 8.26
C PRO A 541 18.10 0.86 8.85
N LYS A 542 16.82 0.59 9.06
CA LYS A 542 15.81 1.54 9.51
C LYS A 542 14.89 0.89 10.53
N ILE A 543 14.56 1.62 11.60
CA ILE A 543 13.52 1.23 12.55
C ILE A 543 12.47 2.33 12.67
N LYS A 544 11.23 1.92 12.78
CA LYS A 544 10.06 2.79 12.95
C LYS A 544 9.48 2.59 14.34
N PHE A 545 9.21 3.71 15.02
CA PHE A 545 8.49 3.76 16.27
C PHE A 545 7.15 4.45 16.04
N TYR A 546 6.08 3.70 16.16
CA TYR A 546 4.70 4.20 16.10
C TYR A 546 4.23 4.42 17.53
N MET A 547 3.51 5.50 17.76
CA MET A 547 2.98 5.84 19.07
C MET A 547 1.62 6.49 18.92
N GLY A 548 0.73 6.24 19.88
CA GLY A 548 -0.59 6.85 19.89
C GLY A 548 -1.07 7.14 21.31
N VAL A 549 -1.89 8.16 21.43
CA VAL A 549 -2.51 8.60 22.69
C VAL A 549 -3.96 8.99 22.47
N LYS A 550 -4.72 9.05 23.60
CA LYS A 550 -6.04 9.67 23.66
C LYS A 550 -6.01 10.90 24.55
N GLY A 551 -6.47 12.03 24.02
CA GLY A 551 -6.64 13.29 24.76
C GLY A 551 -8.10 13.65 24.98
N ASN A 552 -8.32 14.70 25.78
CA ASN A 552 -9.61 15.35 25.99
C ASN A 552 -9.82 16.57 25.08
N SER A 553 -8.75 17.02 24.42
CA SER A 553 -8.70 18.07 23.41
C SER A 553 -7.51 17.83 22.49
N PHE A 554 -7.38 18.58 21.40
CA PHE A 554 -6.18 18.54 20.54
C PHE A 554 -4.92 18.90 21.33
N ASP A 555 -4.95 19.98 22.12
CA ASP A 555 -3.79 20.43 22.91
C ASP A 555 -3.37 19.39 23.95
N ASP A 556 -4.35 18.73 24.60
CA ASP A 556 -4.08 17.65 25.57
C ASP A 556 -3.46 16.43 24.85
N ALA A 557 -4.00 16.04 23.70
CA ALA A 557 -3.45 14.95 22.89
C ALA A 557 -2.02 15.26 22.41
N ASP A 558 -1.77 16.50 21.95
CA ASP A 558 -0.43 16.94 21.53
C ASP A 558 0.59 16.88 22.65
N ALA A 559 0.26 17.42 23.83
CA ALA A 559 1.13 17.39 24.99
C ALA A 559 1.44 15.96 25.45
N LYS A 560 0.44 15.09 25.47
CA LYS A 560 0.59 13.67 25.83
C LYS A 560 1.47 12.93 24.84
N LEU A 561 1.23 13.15 23.52
CA LEU A 561 1.97 12.48 22.45
C LEU A 561 3.45 12.90 22.45
N GLU A 562 3.73 14.19 22.64
CA GLU A 562 5.11 14.69 22.70
C GLU A 562 5.87 14.11 23.91
N LYS A 563 5.22 14.01 25.07
CA LYS A 563 5.80 13.37 26.26
C LYS A 563 6.10 11.89 26.01
N LEU A 564 5.12 11.16 25.44
CA LEU A 564 5.28 9.74 25.11
C LEU A 564 6.44 9.52 24.12
N LYS A 565 6.52 10.35 23.09
CA LYS A 565 7.58 10.31 22.07
C LYS A 565 8.95 10.53 22.69
N ASN A 566 9.10 11.58 23.50
CA ASN A 566 10.38 11.92 24.11
C ASN A 566 10.89 10.82 25.04
N ASP A 567 10.01 10.24 25.84
CA ASP A 567 10.36 9.16 26.76
C ASP A 567 10.72 7.87 26.01
N MET A 568 9.93 7.49 24.99
CA MET A 568 10.24 6.33 24.14
C MET A 568 11.60 6.48 23.44
N MET A 569 11.91 7.67 22.92
CA MET A 569 13.21 7.92 22.29
C MET A 569 14.37 7.83 23.29
N ALA A 570 14.21 8.35 24.53
CA ALA A 570 15.22 8.23 25.59
C ALA A 570 15.46 6.77 26.03
N ILE A 571 14.43 5.91 25.98
CA ILE A 571 14.58 4.48 26.31
C ILE A 571 15.42 3.74 25.27
N VAL A 572 15.32 4.12 23.99
CA VAL A 572 15.99 3.40 22.88
C VAL A 572 17.38 3.94 22.54
N GLU A 573 17.69 5.16 22.91
CA GLU A 573 19.05 5.73 22.88
C GLU A 573 19.92 5.12 23.99
#